data_376f2584b4b75bd521540bbe89da5423
#
_entry.id   376f2584b4b75bd521540bbe89da5423
#
_cell.length_a   1.000
_cell.length_b   1.000
_cell.length_c   1.000
_cell.angle_alpha   90.00
_cell.angle_beta   90.00
_cell.angle_gamma   90.00
#
_symmetry.space_group_name_H-M   'P 1'
#
loop_
_entity.id
_entity.type
_entity.pdbx_description
1 polymer ?
#
loop_
_entity_poly.entity_id
_entity_poly.type
_entity_poly.pdbx_seq_one_letter_code
_entity_poly.pdbx_strand_id
1 'polypeptide(L)'
;TISGADMGSLGVQLIARAGTDPRTADANALMDLSTILQLRGDRELGLTIQRQALAIQQVYSPPCGLADRRRAAVRLLAIMGEGDLMSNSPIEFLLEEADVSLDIVYVTNELDLPEILPEHDVLFVAIAESEQNIPLLNKIHMVIESWPRPVINSPSRIAALSRDNCYAQLRSVPGLEVPATVRVSRKSLEEIAQGELPMASVLDDGDFPVIVRPVDSHAGQGLEKINDADEIAGYLSGMGNDEFYVSRFVDYRGTDGLFRKYRIMLIKGRPFICHMGISEHWMIHYANAGMADSEKKRDEEARFMSDFDVSFAVKHAGAFKEIQERLGLDYLGIDCAETQDGCLLIFEVDSCMIVHALDPVDVYPYKQPQMRRLFEAFCQMLLSAMQQA
;
A
#
# COMPACT_ATOMS: atom_id res chain seq x y z
N THR A 1 -20.05 1.61 5.57
CA THR A 1 -19.28 1.30 4.35
C THR A 1 -19.64 2.30 3.26
N ILE A 2 -18.77 2.48 2.28
CA ILE A 2 -19.01 3.31 1.09
C ILE A 2 -20.29 2.85 0.36
N SER A 3 -20.59 1.53 0.38
CA SER A 3 -21.82 0.93 -0.17
C SER A 3 -23.05 1.04 0.74
N GLY A 4 -22.96 1.69 1.89
CA GLY A 4 -24.07 1.82 2.86
C GLY A 4 -24.42 0.54 3.62
N ALA A 5 -23.60 -0.51 3.56
CA ALA A 5 -23.85 -1.73 4.31
C ALA A 5 -23.81 -1.49 5.84
N ASP A 6 -24.79 -2.04 6.55
CA ASP A 6 -24.83 -2.01 8.02
C ASP A 6 -23.85 -3.02 8.59
N MET A 7 -22.66 -2.55 8.91
CA MET A 7 -21.56 -3.32 9.49
C MET A 7 -21.94 -3.96 10.84
N GLY A 8 -22.81 -3.31 11.62
CA GLY A 8 -23.28 -3.84 12.90
C GLY A 8 -24.13 -5.09 12.71
N SER A 9 -25.13 -5.02 11.84
CA SER A 9 -26.00 -6.14 11.51
C SER A 9 -25.22 -7.31 10.89
N LEU A 10 -24.28 -7.01 9.98
CA LEU A 10 -23.43 -8.01 9.36
C LEU A 10 -22.51 -8.70 10.39
N GLY A 11 -21.92 -7.94 11.31
CA GLY A 11 -21.10 -8.48 12.41
C GLY A 11 -21.90 -9.47 13.29
N VAL A 12 -23.15 -9.15 13.63
CA VAL A 12 -24.01 -10.06 14.40
C VAL A 12 -24.29 -11.36 13.63
N GLN A 13 -24.55 -11.29 12.32
CA GLN A 13 -24.75 -12.47 11.50
C GLN A 13 -23.49 -13.35 11.42
N LEU A 14 -22.32 -12.73 11.30
CA LEU A 14 -21.04 -13.44 11.26
C LEU A 14 -20.71 -14.11 12.60
N ILE A 15 -20.98 -13.46 13.73
CA ILE A 15 -20.85 -14.08 15.06
C ILE A 15 -21.73 -15.32 15.18
N ALA A 16 -23.00 -15.21 14.75
CA ALA A 16 -23.94 -16.35 14.78
C ALA A 16 -23.47 -17.51 13.87
N ARG A 17 -22.91 -17.18 12.69
CA ARG A 17 -22.37 -18.18 11.75
C ARG A 17 -21.06 -18.79 12.25
N ALA A 18 -20.16 -18.00 12.83
CA ALA A 18 -18.88 -18.47 13.37
C ALA A 18 -19.07 -19.57 14.43
N GLY A 19 -20.15 -19.49 15.22
CA GLY A 19 -20.41 -20.44 16.30
C GLY A 19 -19.55 -20.16 17.55
N THR A 20 -19.81 -20.91 18.61
CA THR A 20 -19.14 -20.74 19.92
C THR A 20 -18.18 -21.87 20.27
N ASP A 21 -18.26 -23.02 19.60
CA ASP A 21 -17.35 -24.15 19.82
C ASP A 21 -16.16 -24.07 18.86
N PRO A 22 -14.92 -23.86 19.35
CA PRO A 22 -13.73 -23.75 18.51
C PRO A 22 -13.50 -24.96 17.57
N ARG A 23 -14.05 -26.13 17.89
CA ARG A 23 -13.88 -27.36 17.08
C ARG A 23 -14.81 -27.41 15.87
N THR A 24 -15.84 -26.58 15.85
CA THR A 24 -16.85 -26.53 14.77
C THR A 24 -17.04 -25.13 14.22
N ALA A 25 -16.17 -24.21 14.62
CA ALA A 25 -16.25 -22.81 14.20
C ALA A 25 -16.04 -22.65 12.68
N ASP A 26 -16.82 -21.77 12.07
CA ASP A 26 -16.68 -21.40 10.65
C ASP A 26 -15.53 -20.38 10.49
N ALA A 27 -14.36 -20.87 10.01
CA ALA A 27 -13.19 -20.05 9.81
C ALA A 27 -13.40 -18.90 8.83
N ASN A 28 -14.24 -19.07 7.80
CA ASN A 28 -14.55 -17.99 6.86
C ASN A 28 -15.35 -16.88 7.56
N ALA A 29 -16.33 -17.26 8.40
CA ALA A 29 -17.09 -16.28 9.16
C ALA A 29 -16.23 -15.53 10.18
N LEU A 30 -15.24 -16.20 10.80
CA LEU A 30 -14.26 -15.55 11.67
C LEU A 30 -13.36 -14.57 10.90
N MET A 31 -12.88 -14.95 9.73
CA MET A 31 -12.04 -14.07 8.89
C MET A 31 -12.82 -12.83 8.45
N ASP A 32 -14.05 -13.00 7.97
CA ASP A 32 -14.94 -11.89 7.62
C ASP A 32 -15.24 -10.99 8.83
N LEU A 33 -15.46 -11.58 10.02
CA LEU A 33 -15.69 -10.83 11.25
C LEU A 33 -14.46 -10.03 11.67
N SER A 34 -13.26 -10.60 11.53
CA SER A 34 -12.00 -9.89 11.76
C SER A 34 -11.92 -8.63 10.90
N THR A 35 -12.19 -8.75 9.60
CA THR A 35 -12.19 -7.61 8.67
C THR A 35 -13.18 -6.53 9.09
N ILE A 36 -14.41 -6.90 9.47
CA ILE A 36 -15.42 -5.94 9.92
C ILE A 36 -15.01 -5.23 11.21
N LEU A 37 -14.45 -5.93 12.17
CA LEU A 37 -13.96 -5.35 13.41
C LEU A 37 -12.86 -4.32 13.15
N GLN A 38 -11.90 -4.64 12.30
CA GLN A 38 -10.83 -3.71 11.91
C GLN A 38 -11.39 -2.47 11.19
N LEU A 39 -12.33 -2.64 10.25
CA LEU A 39 -13.00 -1.52 9.56
C LEU A 39 -13.81 -0.62 10.52
N ARG A 40 -14.23 -1.15 11.66
CA ARG A 40 -14.92 -0.38 12.72
C ARG A 40 -13.98 0.27 13.71
N GLY A 41 -12.67 0.03 13.61
CA GLY A 41 -11.65 0.56 14.51
C GLY A 41 -11.29 -0.35 15.67
N ASP A 42 -11.90 -1.53 15.78
CA ASP A 42 -11.61 -2.54 16.83
C ASP A 42 -10.44 -3.45 16.40
N ARG A 43 -9.29 -2.84 16.07
CA ARG A 43 -8.14 -3.51 15.46
C ARG A 43 -7.66 -4.72 16.27
N GLU A 44 -7.43 -4.57 17.56
CA GLU A 44 -6.87 -5.63 18.41
C GLU A 44 -7.81 -6.85 18.53
N LEU A 45 -9.11 -6.60 18.64
CA LEU A 45 -10.11 -7.67 18.63
C LEU A 45 -10.16 -8.33 17.25
N GLY A 46 -10.11 -7.55 16.18
CA GLY A 46 -10.06 -8.04 14.81
C GLY A 46 -8.89 -8.99 14.59
N LEU A 47 -7.67 -8.60 15.00
CA LEU A 47 -6.47 -9.44 14.88
C LEU A 47 -6.58 -10.71 15.74
N THR A 48 -7.20 -10.63 16.91
CA THR A 48 -7.43 -11.82 17.76
C THR A 48 -8.36 -12.81 17.07
N ILE A 49 -9.42 -12.35 16.43
CA ILE A 49 -10.34 -13.20 15.66
C ILE A 49 -9.66 -13.76 14.40
N GLN A 50 -8.80 -12.98 13.74
CA GLN A 50 -8.00 -13.48 12.60
C GLN A 50 -7.13 -14.67 13.00
N ARG A 51 -6.41 -14.58 14.12
CA ARG A 51 -5.59 -15.69 14.63
C ARG A 51 -6.43 -16.94 14.92
N GLN A 52 -7.64 -16.79 15.46
CA GLN A 52 -8.56 -17.92 15.65
C GLN A 52 -8.96 -18.56 14.32
N ALA A 53 -9.26 -17.75 13.30
CA ALA A 53 -9.58 -18.24 11.97
C ALA A 53 -8.39 -19.00 11.35
N LEU A 54 -7.19 -18.45 11.44
CA LEU A 54 -5.95 -19.05 10.91
C LEU A 54 -5.54 -20.34 11.63
N ALA A 55 -5.85 -20.47 12.91
CA ALA A 55 -5.65 -21.73 13.66
C ALA A 55 -6.54 -22.87 13.17
N ILE A 56 -7.66 -22.56 12.47
CA ILE A 56 -8.59 -23.56 11.91
C ILE A 56 -8.27 -23.81 10.43
N GLN A 57 -8.00 -22.76 9.67
CA GLN A 57 -7.87 -22.81 8.21
C GLN A 57 -6.85 -21.77 7.72
N GLN A 58 -5.94 -22.18 6.83
CA GLN A 58 -4.96 -21.28 6.22
C GLN A 58 -5.36 -20.81 4.83
N VAL A 59 -6.16 -21.60 4.09
CA VAL A 59 -6.52 -21.36 2.71
C VAL A 59 -7.95 -20.84 2.63
N TYR A 60 -8.11 -19.66 2.04
CA TYR A 60 -9.40 -19.01 1.84
C TYR A 60 -9.66 -18.79 0.36
N SER A 61 -10.90 -18.95 -0.04
CA SER A 61 -11.34 -18.86 -1.42
C SER A 61 -12.48 -17.84 -1.52
N PRO A 62 -12.18 -16.53 -1.47
CA PRO A 62 -13.20 -15.51 -1.54
C PRO A 62 -13.94 -15.58 -2.89
N PRO A 63 -15.23 -15.25 -2.92
CA PRO A 63 -15.93 -15.04 -4.18
C PRO A 63 -15.36 -13.78 -4.84
N CYS A 64 -14.68 -13.93 -5.96
CA CYS A 64 -14.16 -12.81 -6.74
C CYS A 64 -14.41 -13.03 -8.23
N GLY A 65 -14.58 -11.93 -8.95
CA GLY A 65 -14.77 -11.95 -10.39
C GLY A 65 -16.09 -12.58 -10.86
N LEU A 66 -16.18 -12.75 -12.17
CA LEU A 66 -17.32 -13.38 -12.84
C LEU A 66 -17.14 -14.89 -13.03
N ALA A 67 -15.99 -15.43 -12.64
CA ALA A 67 -15.57 -16.76 -13.04
C ALA A 67 -16.30 -17.88 -12.27
N ASP A 68 -16.80 -18.86 -13.01
CA ASP A 68 -16.88 -20.21 -12.47
C ASP A 68 -15.44 -20.68 -12.21
N ARG A 69 -15.05 -20.84 -10.94
CA ARG A 69 -13.68 -21.21 -10.51
C ARG A 69 -13.03 -22.31 -11.34
N ARG A 70 -13.83 -23.25 -11.87
CA ARG A 70 -13.36 -24.37 -12.71
C ARG A 70 -13.04 -23.97 -14.14
N ARG A 71 -13.48 -22.77 -14.56
CA ARG A 71 -13.36 -22.26 -15.94
C ARG A 71 -12.66 -20.93 -16.01
N ALA A 72 -12.18 -20.43 -14.89
CA ALA A 72 -11.46 -19.17 -14.86
C ALA A 72 -10.28 -19.18 -15.83
N ALA A 73 -10.06 -18.07 -16.53
CA ALA A 73 -8.95 -17.90 -17.44
C ALA A 73 -7.59 -17.98 -16.74
N VAL A 74 -7.54 -17.55 -15.46
CA VAL A 74 -6.35 -17.63 -14.59
C VAL A 74 -6.77 -18.08 -13.20
N ARG A 75 -6.03 -19.02 -12.63
CA ARG A 75 -6.10 -19.41 -11.23
C ARG A 75 -4.97 -18.72 -10.48
N LEU A 76 -5.31 -17.75 -9.65
CA LEU A 76 -4.36 -16.97 -8.85
C LEU A 76 -4.27 -17.52 -7.44
N LEU A 77 -3.05 -17.83 -6.97
CA LEU A 77 -2.76 -18.07 -5.57
C LEU A 77 -2.09 -16.82 -5.00
N ALA A 78 -2.66 -16.24 -3.95
CA ALA A 78 -2.05 -15.12 -3.23
C ALA A 78 -1.49 -15.58 -1.90
N ILE A 79 -0.23 -15.24 -1.60
CA ILE A 79 0.34 -15.40 -0.25
C ILE A 79 0.13 -14.13 0.52
N MET A 80 -0.52 -14.25 1.68
CA MET A 80 -0.76 -13.16 2.63
C MET A 80 -0.16 -13.47 4.00
N GLY A 81 0.26 -12.44 4.72
CA GLY A 81 0.66 -12.52 6.12
C GLY A 81 -0.52 -12.27 7.07
N GLU A 82 -0.41 -12.74 8.31
CA GLU A 82 -1.26 -12.27 9.39
C GLU A 82 -1.02 -10.77 9.62
N GLY A 83 -2.09 -10.03 9.88
CA GLY A 83 -1.97 -8.60 10.17
C GLY A 83 -3.25 -7.82 9.91
N ASP A 84 -3.15 -6.50 10.02
CA ASP A 84 -4.26 -5.61 9.78
C ASP A 84 -4.52 -5.37 8.27
N LEU A 85 -5.48 -4.50 7.97
CA LEU A 85 -5.89 -4.21 6.60
C LEU A 85 -4.79 -3.61 5.72
N MET A 86 -3.70 -3.12 6.34
CA MET A 86 -2.55 -2.54 5.62
C MET A 86 -1.41 -3.56 5.42
N SER A 87 -1.52 -4.73 6.03
CA SER A 87 -0.46 -5.75 6.00
C SER A 87 -0.38 -6.53 4.69
N ASN A 88 -1.42 -6.43 3.84
CA ASN A 88 -1.47 -7.14 2.57
C ASN A 88 -2.14 -6.31 1.48
N SER A 89 -1.79 -6.60 0.21
CA SER A 89 -2.52 -6.05 -0.95
C SER A 89 -3.96 -6.55 -0.97
N PRO A 90 -4.98 -5.69 -1.02
CA PRO A 90 -6.38 -6.11 -1.12
C PRO A 90 -6.71 -6.53 -2.57
N ILE A 91 -6.25 -7.73 -2.96
CA ILE A 91 -6.29 -8.23 -4.34
C ILE A 91 -7.72 -8.36 -4.85
N GLU A 92 -8.69 -8.63 -3.97
CA GLU A 92 -10.09 -8.80 -4.32
C GLU A 92 -10.65 -7.60 -5.07
N PHE A 93 -10.22 -6.37 -4.74
CA PHE A 93 -10.62 -5.17 -5.47
C PHE A 93 -10.07 -5.12 -6.89
N LEU A 94 -8.86 -5.66 -7.11
CA LEU A 94 -8.21 -5.67 -8.43
C LEU A 94 -8.82 -6.70 -9.36
N LEU A 95 -9.57 -7.67 -8.83
CA LEU A 95 -10.20 -8.77 -9.55
C LEU A 95 -11.71 -8.57 -9.73
N GLU A 96 -12.23 -7.40 -9.37
CA GLU A 96 -13.64 -7.07 -9.60
C GLU A 96 -13.96 -7.20 -11.10
N GLU A 97 -15.00 -7.99 -11.42
CA GLU A 97 -15.41 -8.32 -12.79
C GLU A 97 -14.38 -9.11 -13.63
N ALA A 98 -13.30 -9.63 -13.04
CA ALA A 98 -12.27 -10.37 -13.75
C ALA A 98 -12.60 -11.86 -13.92
N ASP A 99 -12.11 -12.47 -15.02
CA ASP A 99 -12.17 -13.93 -15.23
C ASP A 99 -10.95 -14.61 -14.56
N VAL A 100 -10.81 -14.38 -13.25
CA VAL A 100 -9.74 -14.92 -12.40
C VAL A 100 -10.35 -15.58 -11.18
N SER A 101 -9.94 -16.81 -10.87
CA SER A 101 -10.23 -17.42 -9.58
C SER A 101 -9.12 -17.13 -8.59
N LEU A 102 -9.47 -16.72 -7.36
CA LEU A 102 -8.53 -16.39 -6.30
C LEU A 102 -8.58 -17.44 -5.19
N ASP A 103 -7.41 -17.95 -4.81
CA ASP A 103 -7.17 -18.60 -3.54
C ASP A 103 -6.14 -17.79 -2.76
N ILE A 104 -6.37 -17.60 -1.47
CA ILE A 104 -5.48 -16.90 -0.56
C ILE A 104 -4.92 -17.93 0.43
N VAL A 105 -3.61 -18.00 0.57
CA VAL A 105 -2.96 -18.77 1.62
C VAL A 105 -2.28 -17.83 2.60
N TYR A 106 -2.65 -17.94 3.87
CA TYR A 106 -2.00 -17.18 4.94
C TYR A 106 -0.82 -17.95 5.50
N VAL A 107 0.28 -17.22 5.71
CA VAL A 107 1.51 -17.71 6.34
C VAL A 107 1.91 -16.77 7.47
N THR A 108 2.55 -17.32 8.49
CA THR A 108 3.12 -16.53 9.60
C THR A 108 4.55 -17.01 9.89
N ASN A 109 5.22 -16.41 10.83
CA ASN A 109 6.53 -16.90 11.26
C ASN A 109 6.45 -18.33 11.82
N GLU A 110 5.33 -18.68 12.47
CA GLU A 110 5.09 -20.00 13.10
C GLU A 110 4.31 -20.96 12.18
N LEU A 111 3.58 -20.43 11.20
CA LEU A 111 2.70 -21.20 10.32
C LEU A 111 3.28 -21.25 8.90
N ASP A 112 3.83 -22.42 8.55
CA ASP A 112 4.39 -22.67 7.22
C ASP A 112 3.30 -22.79 6.14
N LEU A 113 3.72 -22.77 4.86
CA LEU A 113 2.82 -23.13 3.77
C LEU A 113 2.31 -24.57 3.95
N PRO A 114 1.01 -24.81 3.72
CA PRO A 114 0.46 -26.16 3.80
C PRO A 114 1.08 -27.09 2.74
N GLU A 115 1.22 -28.39 3.06
CA GLU A 115 1.78 -29.39 2.14
C GLU A 115 0.99 -29.48 0.83
N ILE A 116 -0.32 -29.27 0.89
CA ILE A 116 -1.23 -29.29 -0.27
C ILE A 116 -1.74 -27.88 -0.51
N LEU A 117 -1.33 -27.30 -1.62
CA LEU A 117 -1.79 -25.99 -2.06
C LEU A 117 -2.87 -26.12 -3.13
N PRO A 118 -3.77 -25.14 -3.26
CA PRO A 118 -4.67 -25.04 -4.39
C PRO A 118 -3.90 -25.08 -5.73
N GLU A 119 -4.51 -25.72 -6.73
CA GLU A 119 -4.00 -25.62 -8.09
C GLU A 119 -4.05 -24.16 -8.57
N HIS A 120 -2.92 -23.68 -9.07
CA HIS A 120 -2.79 -22.30 -9.53
C HIS A 120 -1.89 -22.20 -10.75
N ASP A 121 -2.07 -21.13 -11.49
CA ASP A 121 -1.29 -20.81 -12.70
C ASP A 121 -0.23 -19.74 -12.40
N VAL A 122 -0.52 -18.84 -11.44
CA VAL A 122 0.35 -17.73 -11.04
C VAL A 122 0.29 -17.60 -9.51
N LEU A 123 1.44 -17.30 -8.91
CA LEU A 123 1.58 -16.92 -7.52
C LEU A 123 1.75 -15.39 -7.40
N PHE A 124 1.03 -14.76 -6.47
CA PHE A 124 1.21 -13.36 -6.12
C PHE A 124 1.60 -13.23 -4.65
N VAL A 125 2.70 -12.54 -4.37
CA VAL A 125 3.09 -12.22 -2.98
C VAL A 125 2.44 -10.89 -2.60
N ALA A 126 1.44 -10.97 -1.73
CA ALA A 126 0.58 -9.85 -1.35
C ALA A 126 1.00 -9.17 -0.03
N ILE A 127 2.09 -9.61 0.59
CA ILE A 127 2.54 -9.12 1.89
C ILE A 127 3.20 -7.75 1.75
N ALA A 128 2.82 -6.79 2.60
CA ALA A 128 3.44 -5.47 2.67
C ALA A 128 4.82 -5.50 3.31
N GLU A 129 5.68 -4.54 2.92
CA GLU A 129 6.93 -4.28 3.62
C GLU A 129 6.62 -3.70 5.01
N SER A 130 7.22 -4.27 6.03
CA SER A 130 7.32 -3.74 7.39
C SER A 130 8.40 -4.51 8.15
N GLU A 131 8.94 -3.94 9.22
CA GLU A 131 9.89 -4.64 10.10
C GLU A 131 9.33 -5.96 10.62
N GLN A 132 8.02 -5.97 10.92
CA GLN A 132 7.32 -7.19 11.37
C GLN A 132 7.29 -8.26 10.28
N ASN A 133 7.18 -7.88 9.01
CA ASN A 133 7.02 -8.79 7.88
C ASN A 133 8.35 -9.21 7.24
N ILE A 134 9.47 -8.52 7.51
CA ILE A 134 10.79 -8.88 6.94
C ILE A 134 11.17 -10.36 7.21
N PRO A 135 11.05 -10.90 8.45
CA PRO A 135 11.36 -12.31 8.69
C PRO A 135 10.48 -13.25 7.86
N LEU A 136 9.18 -12.93 7.72
CA LEU A 136 8.24 -13.71 6.92
C LEU A 136 8.56 -13.63 5.44
N LEU A 137 8.85 -12.45 4.91
CA LEU A 137 9.25 -12.26 3.51
C LEU A 137 10.52 -13.03 3.17
N ASN A 138 11.51 -13.05 4.09
CA ASN A 138 12.73 -13.85 3.92
C ASN A 138 12.43 -15.37 3.93
N LYS A 139 11.56 -15.83 4.81
CA LYS A 139 11.10 -17.23 4.87
C LYS A 139 10.43 -17.65 3.56
N ILE A 140 9.52 -16.82 3.04
CA ILE A 140 8.81 -17.10 1.78
C ILE A 140 9.78 -17.06 0.60
N HIS A 141 10.75 -16.13 0.58
CA HIS A 141 11.74 -16.01 -0.47
C HIS A 141 12.47 -17.34 -0.69
N MET A 142 12.94 -17.99 0.39
CA MET A 142 13.62 -19.29 0.31
C MET A 142 12.75 -20.40 -0.30
N VAL A 143 11.45 -20.36 -0.06
CA VAL A 143 10.50 -21.36 -0.59
C VAL A 143 10.21 -21.12 -2.07
N ILE A 144 10.05 -19.86 -2.49
CA ILE A 144 9.65 -19.53 -3.86
C ILE A 144 10.80 -19.53 -4.87
N GLU A 145 12.07 -19.58 -4.45
CA GLU A 145 13.21 -19.71 -5.39
C GLU A 145 13.07 -20.90 -6.35
N SER A 146 12.43 -21.98 -5.89
CA SER A 146 12.15 -23.17 -6.68
C SER A 146 10.66 -23.34 -7.03
N TRP A 147 9.89 -22.26 -6.98
CA TRP A 147 8.45 -22.34 -7.25
C TRP A 147 8.19 -22.73 -8.71
N PRO A 148 7.30 -23.72 -8.96
CA PRO A 148 7.12 -24.27 -10.30
C PRO A 148 6.24 -23.41 -11.23
N ARG A 149 5.78 -22.27 -10.76
CA ARG A 149 4.90 -21.32 -11.47
C ARG A 149 5.47 -19.91 -11.41
N PRO A 150 5.05 -19.00 -12.29
CA PRO A 150 5.43 -17.59 -12.21
C PRO A 150 5.06 -16.97 -10.88
N VAL A 151 5.96 -16.14 -10.35
CA VAL A 151 5.76 -15.40 -9.11
C VAL A 151 5.73 -13.91 -9.44
N ILE A 152 4.65 -13.25 -9.06
CA ILE A 152 4.50 -11.79 -9.14
C ILE A 152 4.92 -11.20 -7.79
N ASN A 153 5.74 -10.17 -7.84
CA ASN A 153 6.31 -9.48 -6.69
C ASN A 153 7.19 -10.39 -5.81
N SER A 154 8.50 -10.42 -6.11
CA SER A 154 9.46 -11.18 -5.31
C SER A 154 9.52 -10.68 -3.86
N PRO A 155 9.44 -11.56 -2.83
CA PRO A 155 9.54 -11.17 -1.42
C PRO A 155 10.82 -10.41 -1.08
N SER A 156 11.97 -10.75 -1.67
CA SER A 156 13.22 -10.04 -1.43
C SER A 156 13.19 -8.59 -1.96
N ARG A 157 12.41 -8.34 -3.02
CA ARG A 157 12.20 -6.99 -3.56
C ARG A 157 11.21 -6.20 -2.70
N ILE A 158 10.16 -6.86 -2.18
CA ILE A 158 9.23 -6.24 -1.23
C ILE A 158 9.98 -5.84 0.04
N ALA A 159 10.79 -6.74 0.63
CA ALA A 159 11.58 -6.46 1.83
C ALA A 159 12.58 -5.29 1.67
N ALA A 160 12.88 -4.87 0.44
CA ALA A 160 13.75 -3.75 0.14
C ALA A 160 13.02 -2.42 -0.09
N LEU A 161 11.71 -2.33 0.19
CA LEU A 161 10.90 -1.13 -0.01
C LEU A 161 10.87 -0.17 1.18
N SER A 162 11.65 -0.40 2.24
CA SER A 162 11.72 0.57 3.34
C SER A 162 12.08 1.96 2.82
N ARG A 163 11.63 3.01 3.50
CA ARG A 163 11.74 4.41 3.02
C ARG A 163 13.18 4.86 2.77
N ASP A 164 14.08 4.48 3.66
CA ASP A 164 15.51 4.75 3.54
C ASP A 164 16.16 3.94 2.41
N ASN A 165 15.77 2.68 2.21
CA ASN A 165 16.22 1.88 1.07
C ASN A 165 15.68 2.42 -0.26
N CYS A 166 14.43 2.85 -0.31
CA CYS A 166 13.86 3.51 -1.49
C CYS A 166 14.63 4.79 -1.84
N TYR A 167 14.94 5.62 -0.84
CA TYR A 167 15.81 6.77 -1.04
C TYR A 167 17.16 6.36 -1.59
N ALA A 168 17.85 5.40 -0.97
CA ALA A 168 19.18 4.96 -1.40
C ALA A 168 19.20 4.46 -2.85
N GLN A 169 18.15 3.73 -3.27
CA GLN A 169 18.05 3.18 -4.62
C GLN A 169 17.66 4.23 -5.68
N LEU A 170 16.83 5.22 -5.33
CA LEU A 170 16.21 6.12 -6.30
C LEU A 170 16.82 7.53 -6.33
N ARG A 171 17.58 7.97 -5.33
CA ARG A 171 18.12 9.35 -5.20
C ARG A 171 18.95 9.85 -6.38
N SER A 172 19.52 8.95 -7.18
CA SER A 172 20.36 9.31 -8.33
C SER A 172 19.63 9.27 -9.67
N VAL A 173 18.30 9.04 -9.68
CA VAL A 173 17.52 8.93 -10.91
C VAL A 173 17.21 10.32 -11.45
N PRO A 174 17.61 10.65 -12.70
CA PRO A 174 17.29 11.94 -13.30
C PRO A 174 15.76 12.13 -13.40
N GLY A 175 15.29 13.33 -13.04
CA GLY A 175 13.86 13.68 -13.07
C GLY A 175 13.05 13.15 -11.88
N LEU A 176 13.71 12.45 -10.94
CA LEU A 176 13.14 12.15 -9.62
C LEU A 176 13.66 13.11 -8.56
N GLU A 177 12.78 13.53 -7.69
CA GLU A 177 13.08 14.10 -6.39
C GLU A 177 12.65 13.09 -5.32
N VAL A 178 13.61 12.45 -4.67
CA VAL A 178 13.35 11.56 -3.53
C VAL A 178 13.96 12.23 -2.32
N PRO A 179 13.16 12.70 -1.35
CA PRO A 179 13.69 13.40 -0.18
C PRO A 179 14.68 12.51 0.56
N ALA A 180 15.85 13.09 0.91
CA ALA A 180 16.79 12.39 1.78
C ALA A 180 16.06 11.85 3.00
N THR A 181 16.16 10.55 3.23
CA THR A 181 15.42 9.83 4.28
C THR A 181 16.37 8.89 5.00
N VAL A 182 16.40 8.98 6.32
CA VAL A 182 17.22 8.14 7.20
C VAL A 182 16.39 7.57 8.34
N ARG A 183 16.79 6.42 8.83
CA ARG A 183 16.26 5.82 10.05
C ARG A 183 17.11 6.28 11.23
N VAL A 184 16.47 6.79 12.27
CA VAL A 184 17.13 7.31 13.47
C VAL A 184 16.49 6.74 14.73
N SER A 185 17.31 6.55 15.78
CA SER A 185 16.82 6.16 17.10
C SER A 185 16.14 7.33 17.81
N ARG A 186 15.25 7.04 18.75
CA ARG A 186 14.70 8.03 19.69
C ARG A 186 15.82 8.82 20.36
N LYS A 187 16.88 8.12 20.81
CA LYS A 187 18.02 8.74 21.47
C LYS A 187 18.71 9.80 20.58
N SER A 188 18.90 9.49 19.30
CA SER A 188 19.49 10.47 18.35
C SER A 188 18.59 11.69 18.18
N LEU A 189 17.27 11.54 18.15
CA LEU A 189 16.34 12.67 18.12
C LEU A 189 16.39 13.49 19.42
N GLU A 190 16.53 12.85 20.57
CA GLU A 190 16.72 13.52 21.87
C GLU A 190 18.04 14.32 21.91
N GLU A 191 19.14 13.77 21.40
CA GLU A 191 20.43 14.45 21.27
C GLU A 191 20.35 15.67 20.31
N ILE A 192 19.58 15.56 19.22
CA ILE A 192 19.29 16.69 18.32
C ILE A 192 18.48 17.77 19.05
N ALA A 193 17.44 17.40 19.78
CA ALA A 193 16.62 18.33 20.56
C ALA A 193 17.43 19.09 21.63
N GLN A 194 18.49 18.48 22.17
CA GLN A 194 19.39 19.07 23.17
C GLN A 194 20.52 19.88 22.55
N GLY A 195 20.64 19.89 21.22
CA GLY A 195 21.72 20.57 20.50
C GLY A 195 23.09 19.86 20.59
N GLU A 196 23.09 18.61 21.05
CA GLU A 196 24.30 17.78 21.15
C GLU A 196 24.68 17.14 19.81
N LEU A 197 23.68 16.91 18.93
CA LEU A 197 23.85 16.34 17.59
C LEU A 197 23.18 17.26 16.57
N PRO A 198 23.89 17.80 15.56
CA PRO A 198 23.26 18.60 14.52
C PRO A 198 22.46 17.71 13.54
N MET A 199 21.27 18.17 13.07
CA MET A 199 20.44 17.45 12.09
C MET A 199 21.24 17.09 10.83
N ALA A 200 22.09 17.99 10.33
CA ALA A 200 22.91 17.78 9.14
C ALA A 200 23.96 16.65 9.29
N SER A 201 24.20 16.13 10.50
CA SER A 201 25.09 14.98 10.70
C SER A 201 24.37 13.63 10.57
N VAL A 202 23.05 13.63 10.60
CA VAL A 202 22.21 12.41 10.46
C VAL A 202 21.48 12.37 9.14
N LEU A 203 21.14 13.51 8.56
CA LEU A 203 20.41 13.61 7.32
C LEU A 203 21.27 14.24 6.22
N ASP A 204 21.69 13.44 5.25
CA ASP A 204 22.43 13.92 4.08
C ASP A 204 21.60 14.99 3.34
N ASP A 205 22.24 16.12 3.00
CA ASP A 205 21.60 17.24 2.28
C ASP A 205 20.29 17.72 2.94
N GLY A 206 20.23 17.64 4.28
CA GLY A 206 19.02 17.99 5.03
C GLY A 206 19.31 18.83 6.27
N ASP A 207 18.48 19.84 6.42
CA ASP A 207 18.31 20.60 7.65
C ASP A 207 16.81 20.88 7.83
N PHE A 208 16.42 21.50 8.92
CA PHE A 208 15.03 21.89 9.14
C PHE A 208 14.45 22.78 8.02
N PRO A 209 13.17 22.63 7.67
CA PRO A 209 12.21 21.71 8.27
C PRO A 209 12.37 20.27 7.77
N VAL A 210 12.09 19.31 8.66
CA VAL A 210 12.10 17.88 8.36
C VAL A 210 10.72 17.26 8.61
N ILE A 211 10.48 16.11 8.00
CA ILE A 211 9.35 15.24 8.31
C ILE A 211 9.85 14.14 9.23
N VAL A 212 9.18 13.93 10.35
CA VAL A 212 9.46 12.83 11.28
C VAL A 212 8.23 11.93 11.37
N ARG A 213 8.44 10.62 11.39
CA ARG A 213 7.39 9.62 11.58
C ARG A 213 7.94 8.34 12.20
N PRO A 214 7.18 7.59 13.01
CA PRO A 214 7.61 6.29 13.50
C PRO A 214 7.85 5.30 12.35
N VAL A 215 8.81 4.39 12.52
CA VAL A 215 8.96 3.23 11.63
C VAL A 215 7.68 2.40 11.69
N ASP A 216 7.30 1.74 10.59
CA ASP A 216 6.06 0.98 10.41
C ASP A 216 4.75 1.77 10.63
N SER A 217 4.81 3.10 10.62
CA SER A 217 3.59 3.90 10.68
C SER A 217 2.93 4.06 9.30
N HIS A 218 1.62 3.87 9.24
CA HIS A 218 0.80 4.01 8.03
C HIS A 218 -0.23 5.13 8.17
N ALA A 219 -0.84 5.54 7.05
CA ALA A 219 -1.93 6.53 7.01
C ALA A 219 -1.62 7.85 7.74
N GLY A 220 -0.34 8.26 7.80
CA GLY A 220 0.09 9.50 8.46
C GLY A 220 0.10 9.47 9.99
N GLN A 221 -0.04 8.30 10.60
CA GLN A 221 0.07 8.17 12.06
C GLN A 221 1.45 8.64 12.54
N GLY A 222 1.46 9.59 13.49
CA GLY A 222 2.69 10.14 14.04
C GLY A 222 3.58 10.87 13.04
N LEU A 223 3.07 11.22 11.85
CA LEU A 223 3.81 11.97 10.85
C LEU A 223 3.64 13.46 11.13
N GLU A 224 4.76 14.13 11.41
CA GLU A 224 4.78 15.57 11.67
C GLU A 224 5.89 16.27 10.90
N LYS A 225 5.66 17.54 10.56
CA LYS A 225 6.68 18.46 10.06
C LYS A 225 7.26 19.20 11.24
N ILE A 226 8.55 19.04 11.44
CA ILE A 226 9.34 19.67 12.52
C ILE A 226 10.12 20.82 11.90
N ASN A 227 9.93 22.04 12.39
CA ASN A 227 10.53 23.23 11.80
C ASN A 227 11.89 23.58 12.39
N ASP A 228 12.15 23.15 13.62
CA ASP A 228 13.44 23.33 14.32
C ASP A 228 13.62 22.27 15.42
N ALA A 229 14.79 22.24 16.05
CA ALA A 229 15.15 21.25 17.06
C ALA A 229 14.29 21.34 18.33
N ASP A 230 13.77 22.52 18.66
CA ASP A 230 12.98 22.76 19.88
C ASP A 230 11.63 22.03 19.83
N GLU A 231 11.09 21.78 18.62
CA GLU A 231 9.82 21.06 18.42
C GLU A 231 9.96 19.54 18.65
N ILE A 232 11.16 18.96 18.54
CA ILE A 232 11.41 17.50 18.64
C ILE A 232 10.99 16.94 20.00
N ALA A 233 11.33 17.63 21.10
CA ALA A 233 11.00 17.14 22.44
C ALA A 233 9.46 17.05 22.64
N GLY A 234 8.72 18.03 22.12
CA GLY A 234 7.26 18.01 22.11
C GLY A 234 6.69 16.83 21.32
N TYR A 235 7.21 16.61 20.12
CA TYR A 235 6.83 15.46 19.27
C TYR A 235 7.07 14.13 19.99
N LEU A 236 8.28 13.90 20.53
CA LEU A 236 8.64 12.65 21.19
C LEU A 236 7.80 12.36 22.44
N SER A 237 7.31 13.38 23.13
CA SER A 237 6.47 13.21 24.32
C SER A 237 5.15 12.50 24.03
N GLY A 238 4.64 12.61 22.81
CA GLY A 238 3.42 11.93 22.34
C GLY A 238 3.66 10.55 21.71
N MET A 239 4.93 10.11 21.55
CA MET A 239 5.30 8.90 20.84
C MET A 239 5.90 7.86 21.77
N GLY A 240 5.48 6.59 21.63
CA GLY A 240 6.05 5.45 22.35
C GLY A 240 7.11 4.66 21.56
N ASN A 241 7.44 5.10 20.36
CA ASN A 241 8.31 4.37 19.43
C ASN A 241 9.80 4.63 19.74
N ASP A 242 10.66 3.64 19.44
CA ASP A 242 12.12 3.72 19.63
C ASP A 242 12.85 4.15 18.35
N GLU A 243 12.24 4.01 17.18
CA GLU A 243 12.84 4.31 15.88
C GLU A 243 11.89 5.11 14.99
N PHE A 244 12.48 6.03 14.23
CA PHE A 244 11.78 6.98 13.39
C PHE A 244 12.47 7.11 12.03
N TYR A 245 11.69 7.41 10.99
CA TYR A 245 12.20 7.99 9.77
C TYR A 245 12.25 9.51 9.91
N VAL A 246 13.37 10.09 9.52
CA VAL A 246 13.52 11.53 9.32
C VAL A 246 13.77 11.77 7.84
N SER A 247 12.96 12.62 7.24
CA SER A 247 13.06 12.96 5.82
C SER A 247 13.14 14.47 5.64
N ARG A 248 13.92 14.94 4.65
CA ARG A 248 13.91 16.34 4.25
C ARG A 248 12.51 16.75 3.78
N PHE A 249 12.01 17.88 4.27
CA PHE A 249 10.75 18.45 3.77
C PHE A 249 10.98 19.10 2.40
N VAL A 250 10.16 18.78 1.43
CA VAL A 250 10.11 19.43 0.10
C VAL A 250 8.81 20.20 -0.03
N ASP A 251 8.89 21.50 -0.28
CA ASP A 251 7.69 22.29 -0.57
C ASP A 251 7.29 22.11 -2.05
N TYR A 252 6.27 21.30 -2.28
CA TYR A 252 5.72 20.99 -3.61
C TYR A 252 4.46 21.79 -3.94
N ARG A 253 4.29 22.92 -3.26
CA ARG A 253 3.15 23.82 -3.47
C ARG A 253 3.18 24.38 -4.89
N GLY A 254 2.04 24.30 -5.59
CA GLY A 254 1.85 24.94 -6.87
C GLY A 254 1.86 26.48 -6.77
N THR A 255 1.95 27.14 -7.91
CA THR A 255 1.91 28.62 -7.99
C THR A 255 0.61 29.23 -7.49
N ASP A 256 -0.47 28.44 -7.42
CA ASP A 256 -1.78 28.80 -6.87
C ASP A 256 -1.89 28.60 -5.36
N GLY A 257 -0.81 28.17 -4.69
CA GLY A 257 -0.76 27.93 -3.25
C GLY A 257 -1.28 26.56 -2.82
N LEU A 258 -1.75 25.71 -3.73
CA LEU A 258 -2.30 24.41 -3.44
C LEU A 258 -1.27 23.30 -3.63
N PHE A 259 -1.38 22.25 -2.81
CA PHE A 259 -0.62 21.01 -2.94
C PHE A 259 -1.44 19.98 -3.71
N ARG A 260 -0.76 19.18 -4.54
CA ARG A 260 -1.35 18.08 -5.31
C ARG A 260 -0.58 16.80 -5.06
N LYS A 261 -1.27 15.76 -4.61
CA LYS A 261 -0.69 14.44 -4.38
C LYS A 261 -1.39 13.44 -5.29
N TYR A 262 -0.61 12.65 -5.98
CA TYR A 262 -1.07 11.62 -6.91
C TYR A 262 -0.82 10.24 -6.33
N ARG A 263 -1.77 9.32 -6.51
CA ARG A 263 -1.53 7.88 -6.36
C ARG A 263 -1.50 7.25 -7.73
N ILE A 264 -0.38 6.60 -8.05
CA ILE A 264 -0.12 5.98 -9.34
C ILE A 264 0.30 4.53 -9.10
N MET A 265 -0.30 3.59 -9.82
CA MET A 265 0.16 2.21 -9.84
C MET A 265 1.05 1.98 -11.05
N LEU A 266 2.20 1.33 -10.83
CA LEU A 266 3.01 0.77 -11.91
C LEU A 266 2.68 -0.72 -12.06
N ILE A 267 2.24 -1.11 -13.25
CA ILE A 267 1.98 -2.50 -13.61
C ILE A 267 2.90 -2.84 -14.77
N LYS A 268 3.89 -3.70 -14.55
CA LYS A 268 4.96 -3.97 -15.52
C LYS A 268 5.61 -2.68 -16.05
N GLY A 269 5.83 -1.70 -15.18
CA GLY A 269 6.43 -0.40 -15.48
C GLY A 269 5.53 0.60 -16.18
N ARG A 270 4.30 0.25 -16.53
CA ARG A 270 3.32 1.17 -17.09
C ARG A 270 2.55 1.86 -15.96
N PRO A 271 2.47 3.21 -15.95
CA PRO A 271 1.76 3.97 -14.92
C PRO A 271 0.24 4.03 -15.18
N PHE A 272 -0.53 3.92 -14.09
CA PHE A 272 -1.99 4.07 -14.06
C PHE A 272 -2.37 5.00 -12.91
N ILE A 273 -3.13 6.05 -13.20
CA ILE A 273 -3.58 7.00 -12.19
C ILE A 273 -4.77 6.43 -11.40
N CYS A 274 -4.71 6.49 -10.07
CA CYS A 274 -5.80 6.12 -9.17
C CYS A 274 -6.59 7.33 -8.70
N HIS A 275 -5.90 8.38 -8.24
CA HIS A 275 -6.52 9.64 -7.82
C HIS A 275 -5.51 10.77 -7.71
N MET A 276 -6.03 12.03 -7.65
CA MET A 276 -5.27 13.22 -7.32
C MET A 276 -5.97 13.97 -6.18
N GLY A 277 -5.34 14.00 -5.01
CA GLY A 277 -5.81 14.82 -3.88
C GLY A 277 -5.30 16.26 -3.98
N ILE A 278 -6.17 17.25 -3.76
CA ILE A 278 -5.83 18.68 -3.78
C ILE A 278 -6.14 19.31 -2.43
N SER A 279 -5.16 20.00 -1.82
CA SER A 279 -5.31 20.60 -0.48
C SER A 279 -4.50 21.88 -0.34
N GLU A 280 -4.89 22.74 0.61
CA GLU A 280 -4.10 23.86 1.11
C GLU A 280 -3.00 23.42 2.09
N HIS A 281 -3.07 22.17 2.56
CA HIS A 281 -2.11 21.57 3.49
C HIS A 281 -1.17 20.61 2.77
N TRP A 282 0.10 20.62 3.18
CA TRP A 282 1.15 19.77 2.59
C TRP A 282 0.90 18.26 2.82
N MET A 283 0.32 17.87 3.96
CA MET A 283 -0.02 16.47 4.25
C MET A 283 -1.41 16.15 3.69
N ILE A 284 -1.43 15.38 2.60
CA ILE A 284 -2.66 15.03 1.91
C ILE A 284 -2.97 13.54 2.11
N HIS A 285 -4.11 13.26 2.76
CA HIS A 285 -4.85 12.02 2.59
C HIS A 285 -6.05 12.30 1.69
N TYR A 286 -6.30 11.47 0.70
CA TYR A 286 -7.38 11.70 -0.26
C TYR A 286 -8.74 11.92 0.43
N ALA A 287 -9.03 11.10 1.45
CA ALA A 287 -10.26 11.22 2.25
C ALA A 287 -10.42 12.58 2.96
N ASN A 288 -9.30 13.23 3.31
CA ASN A 288 -9.30 14.50 4.04
C ASN A 288 -9.04 15.72 3.13
N ALA A 289 -8.88 15.51 1.83
CA ALA A 289 -8.60 16.58 0.89
C ALA A 289 -9.83 17.44 0.53
N GLY A 290 -11.03 17.08 1.03
CA GLY A 290 -12.29 17.79 0.72
C GLY A 290 -12.66 17.70 -0.76
N MET A 291 -12.31 16.59 -1.41
CA MET A 291 -12.60 16.39 -2.85
C MET A 291 -14.10 16.26 -3.08
N ALA A 292 -14.83 15.58 -2.19
CA ALA A 292 -16.27 15.40 -2.30
C ALA A 292 -17.05 16.73 -2.26
N ASP A 293 -16.55 17.69 -1.48
CA ASP A 293 -17.24 18.96 -1.23
C ASP A 293 -16.87 20.06 -2.24
N SER A 294 -15.93 19.79 -3.17
CA SER A 294 -15.42 20.79 -4.10
C SER A 294 -15.51 20.33 -5.56
N GLU A 295 -16.48 20.83 -6.30
CA GLU A 295 -16.60 20.59 -7.75
C GLU A 295 -15.34 21.04 -8.50
N LYS A 296 -14.78 22.21 -8.14
CA LYS A 296 -13.55 22.73 -8.77
C LYS A 296 -12.38 21.72 -8.64
N LYS A 297 -12.20 21.11 -7.46
CA LYS A 297 -11.14 20.10 -7.26
C LYS A 297 -11.42 18.86 -8.08
N ARG A 298 -12.67 18.40 -8.11
CA ARG A 298 -13.06 17.22 -8.92
C ARG A 298 -12.90 17.47 -10.44
N ASP A 299 -13.24 18.66 -10.92
CA ASP A 299 -13.03 19.05 -12.33
C ASP A 299 -11.54 19.07 -12.70
N GLU A 300 -10.68 19.48 -11.78
CA GLU A 300 -9.24 19.46 -11.99
C GLU A 300 -8.71 18.02 -11.99
N GLU A 301 -9.14 17.18 -11.04
CA GLU A 301 -8.81 15.75 -11.01
C GLU A 301 -9.29 15.05 -12.28
N ALA A 302 -10.52 15.30 -12.73
CA ALA A 302 -11.08 14.71 -13.93
C ALA A 302 -10.26 15.04 -15.19
N ARG A 303 -9.87 16.30 -15.36
CA ARG A 303 -8.98 16.72 -16.46
C ARG A 303 -7.63 16.05 -16.37
N PHE A 304 -7.01 16.03 -15.19
CA PHE A 304 -5.73 15.39 -14.98
C PHE A 304 -5.79 13.90 -15.33
N MET A 305 -6.82 13.19 -14.86
CA MET A 305 -7.01 11.76 -15.17
C MET A 305 -7.27 11.51 -16.67
N SER A 306 -8.00 12.41 -17.34
CA SER A 306 -8.24 12.32 -18.78
C SER A 306 -6.95 12.45 -19.59
N ASP A 307 -6.09 13.38 -19.22
CA ASP A 307 -4.89 13.73 -19.95
C ASP A 307 -3.63 12.99 -19.47
N PHE A 308 -3.78 12.18 -18.44
CA PHE A 308 -2.67 11.51 -17.75
C PHE A 308 -1.70 10.80 -18.70
N ASP A 309 -2.22 9.96 -19.59
CA ASP A 309 -1.41 9.11 -20.47
C ASP A 309 -0.61 9.92 -21.52
N VAL A 310 -1.13 11.06 -21.96
CA VAL A 310 -0.52 11.88 -23.01
C VAL A 310 0.29 13.06 -22.46
N SER A 311 0.17 13.34 -21.18
CA SER A 311 0.89 14.44 -20.52
C SER A 311 1.80 13.95 -19.39
N PHE A 312 1.27 13.70 -18.22
CA PHE A 312 2.05 13.36 -17.01
C PHE A 312 2.85 12.06 -17.17
N ALA A 313 2.23 11.00 -17.68
CA ALA A 313 2.89 9.73 -17.91
C ALA A 313 4.03 9.84 -18.94
N VAL A 314 3.86 10.63 -19.99
CA VAL A 314 4.90 10.89 -21.00
C VAL A 314 6.03 11.73 -20.41
N LYS A 315 5.69 12.80 -19.68
CA LYS A 315 6.68 13.68 -19.03
C LYS A 315 7.61 12.88 -18.09
N HIS A 316 7.05 11.97 -17.29
CA HIS A 316 7.77 11.21 -16.30
C HIS A 316 8.12 9.77 -16.72
N ALA A 317 8.01 9.44 -18.03
CA ALA A 317 8.24 8.08 -18.52
C ALA A 317 9.63 7.52 -18.16
N GLY A 318 10.68 8.35 -18.22
CA GLY A 318 12.03 7.97 -17.80
C GLY A 318 12.12 7.62 -16.31
N ALA A 319 11.47 8.44 -15.46
CA ALA A 319 11.42 8.22 -14.03
C ALA A 319 10.68 6.91 -13.66
N PHE A 320 9.51 6.68 -14.25
CA PHE A 320 8.75 5.43 -14.04
C PHE A 320 9.50 4.19 -14.47
N LYS A 321 10.21 4.27 -15.61
CA LYS A 321 11.06 3.18 -16.09
C LYS A 321 12.19 2.86 -15.10
N GLU A 322 12.91 3.86 -14.63
CA GLU A 322 14.00 3.69 -13.65
C GLU A 322 13.50 3.14 -12.32
N ILE A 323 12.32 3.59 -11.83
CA ILE A 323 11.69 3.04 -10.62
C ILE A 323 11.44 1.54 -10.81
N GLN A 324 10.83 1.14 -11.93
CA GLN A 324 10.56 -0.26 -12.25
C GLN A 324 11.84 -1.10 -12.31
N GLU A 325 12.87 -0.59 -13.00
CA GLU A 325 14.13 -1.33 -13.19
C GLU A 325 14.89 -1.50 -11.88
N ARG A 326 14.92 -0.49 -11.02
CA ARG A 326 15.67 -0.51 -9.75
C ARG A 326 14.95 -1.31 -8.66
N LEU A 327 13.64 -1.13 -8.53
CA LEU A 327 12.87 -1.82 -7.50
C LEU A 327 12.48 -3.24 -7.93
N GLY A 328 12.28 -3.49 -9.23
CA GLY A 328 12.09 -4.83 -9.80
C GLY A 328 10.80 -5.52 -9.37
N LEU A 329 9.71 -4.75 -9.14
CA LEU A 329 8.38 -5.28 -8.80
C LEU A 329 7.42 -5.12 -9.97
N ASP A 330 6.61 -6.14 -10.23
CA ASP A 330 5.67 -6.17 -11.33
C ASP A 330 4.40 -5.34 -11.07
N TYR A 331 4.03 -5.21 -9.80
CA TYR A 331 2.91 -4.42 -9.29
C TYR A 331 3.40 -3.56 -8.12
N LEU A 332 3.27 -2.25 -8.24
CA LEU A 332 3.85 -1.29 -7.31
C LEU A 332 3.04 0.00 -7.29
N GLY A 333 2.71 0.49 -6.09
CA GLY A 333 2.06 1.78 -5.88
C GLY A 333 3.07 2.87 -5.56
N ILE A 334 2.77 4.08 -6.00
CA ILE A 334 3.56 5.29 -5.75
C ILE A 334 2.63 6.41 -5.31
N ASP A 335 2.87 6.95 -4.11
CA ASP A 335 2.32 8.23 -3.69
C ASP A 335 3.36 9.31 -4.03
N CYS A 336 3.00 10.27 -4.89
CA CYS A 336 3.94 11.24 -5.44
C CYS A 336 3.30 12.61 -5.65
N ALA A 337 4.14 13.58 -6.01
CA ALA A 337 3.74 14.90 -6.45
C ALA A 337 4.64 15.36 -7.62
N GLU A 338 4.47 16.58 -8.07
CA GLU A 338 5.39 17.24 -8.97
C GLU A 338 5.97 18.48 -8.29
N THR A 339 7.28 18.63 -8.32
CA THR A 339 7.97 19.81 -7.81
C THR A 339 7.77 21.01 -8.77
N GLN A 340 8.06 22.23 -8.30
CA GLN A 340 7.92 23.43 -9.12
C GLN A 340 8.84 23.44 -10.35
N ASP A 341 9.98 22.78 -10.28
CA ASP A 341 10.92 22.59 -11.40
C ASP A 341 10.58 21.37 -12.27
N GLY A 342 9.49 20.66 -11.95
CA GLY A 342 8.89 19.62 -12.77
C GLY A 342 9.48 18.23 -12.59
N CYS A 343 10.21 17.96 -11.49
CA CYS A 343 10.62 16.60 -11.09
C CYS A 343 9.46 15.83 -10.47
N LEU A 344 9.47 14.51 -10.59
CA LEU A 344 8.54 13.63 -9.90
C LEU A 344 9.00 13.44 -8.46
N LEU A 345 8.28 14.01 -7.50
CA LEU A 345 8.55 13.91 -6.06
C LEU A 345 7.92 12.65 -5.49
N ILE A 346 8.72 11.77 -4.91
CA ILE A 346 8.26 10.50 -4.32
C ILE A 346 8.08 10.66 -2.80
N PHE A 347 6.86 10.38 -2.30
CA PHE A 347 6.58 10.32 -0.87
C PHE A 347 6.64 8.90 -0.33
N GLU A 348 6.14 7.94 -1.12
CA GLU A 348 6.03 6.55 -0.70
C GLU A 348 6.00 5.64 -1.93
N VAL A 349 6.64 4.50 -1.79
CA VAL A 349 6.56 3.38 -2.73
C VAL A 349 6.14 2.15 -1.93
N ASP A 350 5.10 1.45 -2.37
CA ASP A 350 4.53 0.33 -1.63
C ASP A 350 3.88 -0.68 -2.58
N SER A 351 4.09 -1.96 -2.33
CA SER A 351 3.46 -3.06 -3.08
C SER A 351 2.00 -3.33 -2.69
N CYS A 352 1.53 -2.72 -1.59
CA CYS A 352 0.22 -3.02 -0.97
C CYS A 352 -0.72 -1.82 -0.90
N MET A 353 -0.48 -0.78 -1.69
CA MET A 353 -1.39 0.38 -1.72
C MET A 353 -2.82 -0.04 -2.06
N ILE A 354 -3.78 0.48 -1.29
CA ILE A 354 -5.20 0.21 -1.54
C ILE A 354 -5.63 0.90 -2.84
N VAL A 355 -6.16 0.11 -3.76
CA VAL A 355 -6.77 0.54 -5.02
C VAL A 355 -8.14 -0.08 -5.15
N HIS A 356 -9.18 0.72 -5.39
CA HIS A 356 -10.56 0.27 -5.49
C HIS A 356 -11.39 1.16 -6.41
N ALA A 357 -12.53 0.67 -6.88
CA ALA A 357 -13.53 1.40 -7.66
C ALA A 357 -14.79 1.77 -6.85
N LEU A 358 -14.66 1.90 -5.52
CA LEU A 358 -15.79 2.10 -4.60
C LEU A 358 -16.21 3.57 -4.45
N ASP A 359 -15.53 4.51 -5.10
CA ASP A 359 -15.92 5.92 -5.07
C ASP A 359 -17.33 6.09 -5.67
N PRO A 360 -18.22 6.90 -5.03
CA PRO A 360 -19.57 7.12 -5.53
C PRO A 360 -19.57 7.63 -6.98
N VAL A 361 -20.21 6.89 -7.89
CA VAL A 361 -20.21 7.18 -9.34
C VAL A 361 -20.87 8.52 -9.67
N ASP A 362 -21.87 8.92 -8.92
CA ASP A 362 -22.56 10.21 -9.05
C ASP A 362 -21.68 11.40 -8.65
N VAL A 363 -20.69 11.18 -7.77
CA VAL A 363 -19.73 12.21 -7.34
C VAL A 363 -18.44 12.18 -8.19
N TYR A 364 -17.97 10.97 -8.56
CA TYR A 364 -16.70 10.75 -9.25
C TYR A 364 -16.84 9.90 -10.53
N PRO A 365 -17.71 10.29 -11.49
CA PRO A 365 -17.97 9.45 -12.68
C PRO A 365 -16.72 9.20 -13.54
N TYR A 366 -15.75 10.11 -13.51
CA TYR A 366 -14.51 10.04 -14.28
C TYR A 366 -13.49 9.01 -13.76
N LYS A 367 -13.62 8.53 -12.54
CA LYS A 367 -12.70 7.52 -11.97
C LYS A 367 -12.97 6.12 -12.50
N GLN A 368 -14.21 5.76 -12.72
CA GLN A 368 -14.61 4.42 -13.14
C GLN A 368 -13.86 3.91 -14.39
N PRO A 369 -13.74 4.70 -15.49
CA PRO A 369 -12.96 4.27 -16.64
C PRO A 369 -11.48 4.03 -16.34
N GLN A 370 -10.87 4.82 -15.45
CA GLN A 370 -9.46 4.69 -15.10
C GLN A 370 -9.22 3.44 -14.23
N MET A 371 -10.09 3.19 -13.25
CA MET A 371 -10.00 1.99 -12.42
C MET A 371 -10.18 0.73 -13.25
N ARG A 372 -11.13 0.71 -14.18
CA ARG A 372 -11.33 -0.42 -15.10
C ARG A 372 -10.07 -0.71 -15.92
N ARG A 373 -9.42 0.32 -16.47
CA ARG A 373 -8.16 0.17 -17.23
C ARG A 373 -7.03 -0.39 -16.35
N LEU A 374 -6.94 0.02 -15.09
CA LEU A 374 -5.97 -0.50 -14.13
C LEU A 374 -6.24 -1.97 -13.84
N PHE A 375 -7.48 -2.37 -13.56
CA PHE A 375 -7.87 -3.74 -13.27
C PHE A 375 -7.65 -4.66 -14.49
N GLU A 376 -7.99 -4.18 -15.69
CA GLU A 376 -7.67 -4.89 -16.94
C GLU A 376 -6.16 -5.10 -17.12
N ALA A 377 -5.33 -4.08 -16.81
CA ALA A 377 -3.88 -4.20 -16.89
C ALA A 377 -3.33 -5.19 -15.87
N PHE A 378 -3.88 -5.23 -14.65
CA PHE A 378 -3.52 -6.22 -13.65
C PHE A 378 -3.85 -7.64 -14.13
N CYS A 379 -5.05 -7.87 -14.66
CA CYS A 379 -5.44 -9.16 -15.22
C CYS A 379 -4.56 -9.56 -16.42
N GLN A 380 -4.21 -8.63 -17.30
CA GLN A 380 -3.30 -8.89 -18.41
C GLN A 380 -1.87 -9.24 -17.95
N MET A 381 -1.41 -8.65 -16.84
CA MET A 381 -0.14 -9.03 -16.21
C MET A 381 -0.17 -10.49 -15.75
N LEU A 382 -1.25 -10.94 -15.10
CA LEU A 382 -1.41 -12.34 -14.67
C LEU A 382 -1.44 -13.30 -15.87
N LEU A 383 -2.24 -12.99 -16.89
CA LEU A 383 -2.31 -13.77 -18.14
C LEU A 383 -0.95 -13.89 -18.83
N SER A 384 -0.22 -12.78 -18.92
CA SER A 384 1.11 -12.76 -19.54
C SER A 384 2.13 -13.58 -18.75
N ALA A 385 2.07 -13.54 -17.42
CA ALA A 385 2.93 -14.35 -16.56
C ALA A 385 2.66 -15.85 -16.76
N MET A 386 1.40 -16.26 -16.78
CA MET A 386 1.01 -17.66 -17.04
C MET A 386 1.51 -18.16 -18.40
N GLN A 387 1.50 -17.33 -19.46
CA GLN A 387 1.92 -17.72 -20.81
C GLN A 387 3.44 -17.83 -20.99
N GLN A 388 4.23 -17.28 -20.08
CA GLN A 388 5.69 -17.29 -20.12
C GLN A 388 6.30 -18.48 -19.34
N ALA A 389 5.48 -19.25 -18.62
CA ALA A 389 5.85 -20.44 -17.85
C ALA A 389 5.77 -21.72 -18.71
#